data_107983203807b9e77fc18c0bea633242
#
_entry.id   107983203807b9e77fc18c0bea633242
#
_cell.length_a   1.000
_cell.length_b   1.000
_cell.length_c   1.000
_cell.angle_alpha   90.00
_cell.angle_beta   90.00
_cell.angle_gamma   90.00
#
_symmetry.space_group_name_H-M   'P 1'
#
loop_
_entity.id
_entity.type
_entity.pdbx_description
1 polymer ?
#
loop_
_entity_poly.entity_id
_entity_poly.type
_entity_poly.pdbx_seq_one_letter_code
_entity_poly.pdbx_strand_id
1 'polypeptide(L)'
;MKKVLIATTICTAMLASCGQNSAEYKKLKAENDSLRIENTKSNAEMDEILGTLNDVEADIQSIRDAENYLNIQQQKGDLNKSNREQIKENMQLISETLKKNKQQISELEEKLKKSGIQSSALRKTISRLSSELDQKANMIVTLQEDLSKKN
;
A
#
# COMPACT_ATOMS: atom_id res chain seq x y z
N MET A 1 -4.91 1.00 -72.85
CA MET A 1 -4.51 2.12 -71.99
C MET A 1 -5.63 2.66 -71.13
N LYS A 2 -6.81 2.98 -71.64
CA LYS A 2 -7.96 3.50 -70.79
C LYS A 2 -8.38 2.55 -69.69
N LYS A 3 -8.37 1.22 -69.88
CA LYS A 3 -8.74 0.23 -68.82
C LYS A 3 -7.69 0.14 -67.67
N VAL A 4 -6.44 0.34 -67.99
CA VAL A 4 -5.35 0.34 -66.97
C VAL A 4 -5.38 1.61 -66.14
N LEU A 5 -5.69 2.76 -66.72
CA LEU A 5 -5.88 4.02 -66.05
C LEU A 5 -7.06 4.02 -65.06
N ILE A 6 -8.15 3.34 -65.43
CA ILE A 6 -9.33 3.20 -64.54
C ILE A 6 -9.01 2.27 -63.35
N ALA A 7 -8.29 1.18 -63.60
CA ALA A 7 -7.88 0.24 -62.54
C ALA A 7 -6.91 0.87 -61.51
N THR A 8 -5.97 1.72 -61.96
CA THR A 8 -5.05 2.43 -61.05
C THR A 8 -5.75 3.51 -60.25
N THR A 9 -6.73 4.23 -60.79
CA THR A 9 -7.50 5.23 -60.02
C THR A 9 -8.40 4.59 -58.98
N ILE A 10 -8.96 3.41 -59.19
CA ILE A 10 -9.77 2.68 -58.21
C ILE A 10 -8.89 2.16 -57.04
N CYS A 11 -7.69 1.64 -57.33
CA CYS A 11 -6.77 1.17 -56.30
C CYS A 11 -6.26 2.34 -55.42
N THR A 12 -5.97 3.53 -55.96
CA THR A 12 -5.56 4.68 -55.19
C THR A 12 -6.70 5.24 -54.29
N ALA A 13 -7.94 5.17 -54.76
CA ALA A 13 -9.11 5.59 -53.95
C ALA A 13 -9.37 4.63 -52.78
N MET A 14 -9.09 3.35 -52.91
CA MET A 14 -9.24 2.40 -51.79
C MET A 14 -8.12 2.53 -50.74
N LEU A 15 -6.93 2.95 -51.10
CA LEU A 15 -5.85 3.22 -50.15
C LEU A 15 -6.03 4.51 -49.31
N ALA A 16 -6.78 5.47 -49.87
CA ALA A 16 -7.09 6.72 -49.14
C ALA A 16 -8.24 6.53 -48.10
N SER A 17 -9.02 5.43 -48.20
CA SER A 17 -10.12 5.15 -47.27
C SER A 17 -9.68 4.54 -45.94
N CYS A 18 -8.44 4.08 -45.80
CA CYS A 18 -7.85 3.59 -44.55
C CYS A 18 -7.17 4.70 -43.75
N GLY A 19 -7.68 5.92 -43.80
CA GLY A 19 -7.08 7.06 -43.14
C GLY A 19 -7.44 7.15 -41.64
N GLN A 20 -6.49 7.66 -40.86
CA GLN A 20 -6.59 8.01 -39.44
C GLN A 20 -7.82 8.89 -39.06
N ASN A 21 -8.65 9.23 -40.04
CA ASN A 21 -9.85 10.05 -39.90
C ASN A 21 -11.17 9.25 -39.84
N SER A 22 -11.13 7.90 -39.95
CA SER A 22 -12.35 7.12 -39.81
C SER A 22 -12.91 7.25 -38.38
N ALA A 23 -14.22 7.29 -38.25
CA ALA A 23 -14.89 7.37 -36.95
C ALA A 23 -14.46 6.20 -36.03
N GLU A 24 -14.20 5.04 -36.63
CA GLU A 24 -13.74 3.84 -35.97
C GLU A 24 -12.32 3.98 -35.40
N TYR A 25 -11.38 4.54 -36.17
CA TYR A 25 -10.04 4.84 -35.70
C TYR A 25 -10.05 5.84 -34.52
N LYS A 26 -10.85 6.90 -34.61
CA LYS A 26 -10.99 7.89 -33.53
C LYS A 26 -11.57 7.24 -32.27
N LYS A 27 -12.56 6.35 -32.42
CA LYS A 27 -13.14 5.61 -31.29
C LYS A 27 -12.10 4.69 -30.63
N LEU A 28 -11.39 3.87 -31.41
CA LEU A 28 -10.35 2.98 -30.93
C LEU A 28 -9.20 3.72 -30.27
N LYS A 29 -8.81 4.87 -30.83
CA LYS A 29 -7.79 5.73 -30.24
C LYS A 29 -8.24 6.29 -28.88
N ALA A 30 -9.46 6.81 -28.80
CA ALA A 30 -10.02 7.34 -27.54
C ALA A 30 -10.13 6.23 -26.47
N GLU A 31 -10.54 5.03 -26.87
CA GLU A 31 -10.60 3.87 -25.98
C GLU A 31 -9.19 3.44 -25.51
N ASN A 32 -8.20 3.41 -26.41
CA ASN A 32 -6.82 3.13 -26.05
C ASN A 32 -6.24 4.18 -25.11
N ASP A 33 -6.47 5.45 -25.37
CA ASP A 33 -6.03 6.56 -24.52
C ASP A 33 -6.68 6.46 -23.12
N SER A 34 -7.97 6.12 -23.05
CA SER A 34 -8.69 5.90 -21.79
C SER A 34 -8.09 4.72 -21.01
N LEU A 35 -7.84 3.59 -21.66
CA LEU A 35 -7.23 2.41 -21.03
C LEU A 35 -5.81 2.69 -20.53
N ARG A 36 -5.04 3.51 -21.26
CA ARG A 36 -3.69 3.94 -20.83
C ARG A 36 -3.76 4.79 -19.57
N ILE A 37 -4.71 5.74 -19.52
CA ILE A 37 -4.92 6.59 -18.32
C ILE A 37 -5.33 5.73 -17.13
N GLU A 38 -6.27 4.81 -17.30
CA GLU A 38 -6.73 3.90 -16.26
C GLU A 38 -5.59 2.99 -15.75
N ASN A 39 -4.78 2.45 -16.65
CA ASN A 39 -3.62 1.64 -16.29
C ASN A 39 -2.57 2.46 -15.49
N THR A 40 -2.27 3.67 -15.93
CA THR A 40 -1.35 4.56 -15.21
C THR A 40 -1.86 4.89 -13.81
N LYS A 41 -3.17 5.15 -13.68
CA LYS A 41 -3.80 5.40 -12.38
C LYS A 41 -3.73 4.18 -11.48
N SER A 42 -4.06 3.00 -12.01
CA SER A 42 -4.01 1.73 -11.27
C SER A 42 -2.58 1.41 -10.77
N ASN A 43 -1.57 1.67 -11.61
CA ASN A 43 -0.17 1.49 -11.20
C ASN A 43 0.22 2.46 -10.08
N ALA A 44 -0.16 3.74 -10.16
CA ALA A 44 0.12 4.72 -9.12
C ALA A 44 -0.58 4.37 -7.79
N GLU A 45 -1.81 3.87 -7.84
CA GLU A 45 -2.53 3.38 -6.67
C GLU A 45 -1.85 2.14 -6.06
N MET A 46 -1.33 1.24 -6.89
CA MET A 46 -0.57 0.08 -6.44
C MET A 46 0.73 0.49 -5.75
N ASP A 47 1.49 1.41 -6.33
CA ASP A 47 2.75 1.91 -5.77
C ASP A 47 2.51 2.58 -4.40
N GLU A 48 1.43 3.35 -4.25
CA GLU A 48 1.06 3.96 -2.97
C GLU A 48 0.70 2.89 -1.92
N ILE A 49 -0.07 1.86 -2.30
CA ILE A 49 -0.40 0.75 -1.40
C ILE A 49 0.87 0.04 -0.93
N LEU A 50 1.77 -0.30 -1.86
CA LEU A 50 3.02 -0.98 -1.54
C LEU A 50 3.95 -0.13 -0.67
N GLY A 51 4.04 1.17 -0.96
CA GLY A 51 4.80 2.13 -0.14
C GLY A 51 4.30 2.15 1.30
N THR A 52 2.99 2.30 1.50
CA THR A 52 2.40 2.30 2.85
C THR A 52 2.59 0.96 3.57
N LEU A 53 2.49 -0.18 2.87
CA LEU A 53 2.76 -1.49 3.48
C LEU A 53 4.21 -1.63 3.94
N ASN A 54 5.16 -1.14 3.15
CA ASN A 54 6.57 -1.14 3.53
C ASN A 54 6.83 -0.26 4.76
N ASP A 55 6.19 0.91 4.85
CA ASP A 55 6.30 1.79 6.01
C ASP A 55 5.77 1.12 7.27
N VAL A 56 4.60 0.48 7.19
CA VAL A 56 4.02 -0.29 8.31
C VAL A 56 4.93 -1.45 8.71
N GLU A 57 5.53 -2.16 7.77
CA GLU A 57 6.46 -3.25 8.05
C GLU A 57 7.73 -2.76 8.76
N ALA A 58 8.28 -1.61 8.34
CA ALA A 58 9.42 -0.96 8.98
C ALA A 58 9.09 -0.50 10.42
N ASP A 59 7.92 0.09 10.60
CA ASP A 59 7.43 0.51 11.93
C ASP A 59 7.25 -0.71 12.86
N ILE A 60 6.70 -1.83 12.37
CA ILE A 60 6.58 -3.09 13.14
C ILE A 60 7.97 -3.61 13.55
N GLN A 61 8.96 -3.54 12.66
CA GLN A 61 10.32 -3.95 13.01
C GLN A 61 10.90 -3.07 14.12
N SER A 62 10.71 -1.76 14.01
CA SER A 62 11.14 -0.80 15.05
C SER A 62 10.46 -1.08 16.41
N ILE A 63 9.18 -1.46 16.39
CA ILE A 63 8.44 -1.87 17.59
C ILE A 63 9.04 -3.13 18.21
N ARG A 64 9.39 -4.15 17.40
CA ARG A 64 10.04 -5.38 17.88
C ARG A 64 11.38 -5.09 18.58
N ASP A 65 12.17 -4.21 17.99
CA ASP A 65 13.46 -3.83 18.54
C ASP A 65 13.30 -3.08 19.88
N ALA A 66 12.32 -2.18 19.96
CA ALA A 66 11.97 -1.49 21.21
C ALA A 66 11.40 -2.45 22.27
N GLU A 67 10.56 -3.41 21.90
CA GLU A 67 10.07 -4.46 22.82
C GLU A 67 11.21 -5.31 23.39
N ASN A 68 12.15 -5.72 22.54
CA ASN A 68 13.33 -6.45 23.00
C ASN A 68 14.15 -5.65 24.02
N TYR A 69 14.36 -4.35 23.76
CA TYR A 69 15.01 -3.45 24.71
C TYR A 69 14.25 -3.37 26.04
N LEU A 70 12.93 -3.18 26.00
CA LEU A 70 12.07 -3.11 27.18
C LEU A 70 12.13 -4.41 28.01
N ASN A 71 12.05 -5.58 27.37
CA ASN A 71 12.16 -6.87 28.03
C ASN A 71 13.51 -7.05 28.75
N ILE A 72 14.61 -6.66 28.11
CA ILE A 72 15.95 -6.73 28.71
C ILE A 72 16.05 -5.82 29.94
N GLN A 73 15.50 -4.60 29.88
CA GLN A 73 15.51 -3.67 31.01
C GLN A 73 14.67 -4.16 32.19
N GLN A 74 13.51 -4.78 31.92
CA GLN A 74 12.67 -5.37 32.97
C GLN A 74 13.32 -6.56 33.67
N GLN A 75 14.13 -7.35 32.97
CA GLN A 75 14.83 -8.52 33.54
C GLN A 75 16.00 -8.13 34.43
N LYS A 76 16.61 -6.97 34.23
CA LYS A 76 17.74 -6.47 35.02
C LYS A 76 17.38 -6.06 36.46
N GLY A 77 16.11 -6.00 36.80
CA GLY A 77 15.61 -5.91 38.18
C GLY A 77 15.82 -4.57 38.91
N ASP A 78 16.76 -3.75 38.49
CA ASP A 78 17.11 -2.49 39.18
C ASP A 78 16.69 -1.29 38.32
N LEU A 79 15.38 -1.04 38.29
CA LEU A 79 14.80 0.08 37.55
C LEU A 79 14.95 1.35 38.41
N ASN A 80 16.03 2.11 38.21
CA ASN A 80 16.10 3.46 38.76
C ASN A 80 15.01 4.36 38.11
N LYS A 81 14.72 5.48 38.75
CA LYS A 81 13.66 6.41 38.30
C LYS A 81 13.84 6.84 36.84
N SER A 82 15.05 7.09 36.37
CA SER A 82 15.37 7.49 35.02
C SER A 82 15.04 6.40 34.01
N ASN A 83 15.38 5.14 34.31
CA ASN A 83 15.06 4.00 33.43
C ASN A 83 13.56 3.77 33.31
N ARG A 84 12.78 3.99 34.36
CA ARG A 84 11.32 3.88 34.36
C ARG A 84 10.69 4.94 33.47
N GLU A 85 11.17 6.18 33.52
CA GLU A 85 10.69 7.27 32.67
C GLU A 85 10.97 6.96 31.20
N GLN A 86 12.18 6.51 30.85
CA GLN A 86 12.52 6.09 29.48
C GLN A 86 11.65 4.92 28.98
N ILE A 87 11.39 3.92 29.82
CA ILE A 87 10.51 2.81 29.49
C ILE A 87 9.11 3.33 29.19
N LYS A 88 8.58 4.23 30.01
CA LYS A 88 7.25 4.82 29.80
C LYS A 88 7.16 5.62 28.51
N GLU A 89 8.16 6.44 28.22
CA GLU A 89 8.23 7.21 26.97
C GLU A 89 8.30 6.29 25.75
N ASN A 90 9.12 5.24 25.79
CA ASN A 90 9.19 4.25 24.71
C ASN A 90 7.86 3.52 24.50
N MET A 91 7.18 3.12 25.59
CA MET A 91 5.86 2.48 25.50
C MET A 91 4.82 3.43 24.90
N GLN A 92 4.85 4.71 25.22
CA GLN A 92 3.97 5.70 24.62
C GLN A 92 4.22 5.86 23.14
N LEU A 93 5.48 5.99 22.73
CA LEU A 93 5.86 6.08 21.31
C LEU A 93 5.41 4.83 20.52
N ILE A 94 5.62 3.64 21.07
CA ILE A 94 5.15 2.38 20.47
C ILE A 94 3.61 2.40 20.32
N SER A 95 2.89 2.83 21.35
CA SER A 95 1.43 2.90 21.33
C SER A 95 0.90 3.85 20.25
N GLU A 96 1.53 5.01 20.08
CA GLU A 96 1.21 6.00 19.05
C GLU A 96 1.50 5.44 17.66
N THR A 97 2.66 4.79 17.47
CA THR A 97 3.02 4.14 16.21
C THR A 97 2.05 3.02 15.84
N LEU A 98 1.66 2.18 16.80
CA LEU A 98 0.66 1.12 16.61
C LEU A 98 -0.70 1.69 16.18
N LYS A 99 -1.14 2.78 16.82
CA LYS A 99 -2.40 3.45 16.45
C LYS A 99 -2.35 3.99 15.03
N LYS A 100 -1.26 4.68 14.66
CA LYS A 100 -1.03 5.19 13.29
C LYS A 100 -1.09 4.05 12.29
N ASN A 101 -0.37 2.96 12.53
CA ASN A 101 -0.29 1.83 11.60
C ASN A 101 -1.62 1.09 11.45
N LYS A 102 -2.39 0.92 12.53
CA LYS A 102 -3.75 0.36 12.45
C LYS A 102 -4.65 1.21 11.57
N GLN A 103 -4.57 2.52 11.67
CA GLN A 103 -5.31 3.44 10.80
C GLN A 103 -4.87 3.28 9.34
N GLN A 104 -3.57 3.27 9.06
CA GLN A 104 -3.04 3.08 7.71
C GLN A 104 -3.50 1.75 7.10
N ILE A 105 -3.46 0.66 7.85
CA ILE A 105 -3.96 -0.66 7.40
C ILE A 105 -5.45 -0.61 7.08
N SER A 106 -6.27 0.04 7.91
CA SER A 106 -7.70 0.20 7.65
C SER A 106 -7.97 1.02 6.37
N GLU A 107 -7.23 2.10 6.16
CA GLU A 107 -7.30 2.93 4.96
C GLU A 107 -6.89 2.16 3.70
N LEU A 108 -5.84 1.31 3.80
CA LEU A 108 -5.41 0.43 2.71
C LEU A 108 -6.46 -0.62 2.35
N GLU A 109 -7.16 -1.20 3.34
CA GLU A 109 -8.26 -2.14 3.08
C GLU A 109 -9.39 -1.47 2.30
N GLU A 110 -9.78 -0.25 2.69
CA GLU A 110 -10.78 0.52 1.96
C GLU A 110 -10.32 0.89 0.56
N LYS A 111 -9.08 1.35 0.42
CA LYS A 111 -8.49 1.72 -0.86
C LYS A 111 -8.46 0.52 -1.81
N LEU A 112 -8.03 -0.64 -1.32
CA LEU A 112 -8.00 -1.88 -2.10
C LEU A 112 -9.40 -2.34 -2.53
N LYS A 113 -10.43 -2.08 -1.74
CA LYS A 113 -11.83 -2.35 -2.11
C LYS A 113 -12.32 -1.41 -3.22
N LYS A 114 -11.95 -0.12 -3.15
CA LYS A 114 -12.41 0.93 -4.07
C LYS A 114 -11.66 0.92 -5.41
N SER A 115 -10.38 0.54 -5.43
CA SER A 115 -9.52 0.55 -6.62
C SER A 115 -9.83 -0.55 -7.63
N GLY A 116 -10.64 -1.56 -7.25
CA GLY A 116 -10.88 -2.74 -8.08
C GLY A 116 -9.68 -3.68 -8.22
N ILE A 117 -8.57 -3.40 -7.53
CA ILE A 117 -7.36 -4.22 -7.54
C ILE A 117 -7.65 -5.58 -6.87
N GLN A 118 -7.64 -6.65 -7.65
CA GLN A 118 -7.88 -8.01 -7.17
C GLN A 118 -6.57 -8.75 -6.91
N SER A 119 -5.83 -8.33 -5.89
CA SER A 119 -4.59 -9.00 -5.48
C SER A 119 -4.80 -9.79 -4.19
N SER A 120 -4.79 -11.12 -4.30
CA SER A 120 -4.86 -12.00 -3.12
C SER A 120 -3.61 -11.87 -2.24
N ALA A 121 -2.46 -11.58 -2.82
CA ALA A 121 -1.21 -11.37 -2.10
C ALA A 121 -1.29 -10.11 -1.21
N LEU A 122 -1.77 -8.99 -1.75
CA LEU A 122 -1.96 -7.76 -0.97
C LEU A 122 -2.95 -7.95 0.19
N ARG A 123 -4.10 -8.61 -0.07
CA ARG A 123 -5.08 -8.91 0.98
C ARG A 123 -4.48 -9.75 2.11
N LYS A 124 -3.69 -10.78 1.76
CA LYS A 124 -2.99 -11.61 2.76
C LYS A 124 -1.98 -10.80 3.57
N THR A 125 -1.20 -9.93 2.92
CA THR A 125 -0.23 -9.08 3.60
C THR A 125 -0.93 -8.11 4.55
N ILE A 126 -1.97 -7.42 4.10
CA ILE A 126 -2.77 -6.52 4.93
C ILE A 126 -3.34 -7.26 6.15
N SER A 127 -3.95 -8.44 5.95
CA SER A 127 -4.50 -9.25 7.04
C SER A 127 -3.43 -9.71 8.02
N ARG A 128 -2.25 -10.12 7.55
CA ARG A 128 -1.11 -10.49 8.39
C ARG A 128 -0.64 -9.31 9.25
N LEU A 129 -0.44 -8.15 8.63
CA LEU A 129 0.01 -6.94 9.33
C LEU A 129 -1.02 -6.46 10.34
N SER A 130 -2.32 -6.50 10.00
CA SER A 130 -3.41 -6.19 10.93
C SER A 130 -3.36 -7.08 12.18
N SER A 131 -3.24 -8.41 11.99
CA SER A 131 -3.12 -9.36 13.10
C SER A 131 -1.87 -9.13 13.95
N GLU A 132 -0.75 -8.82 13.31
CA GLU A 132 0.49 -8.54 14.01
C GLU A 132 0.41 -7.26 14.85
N LEU A 133 -0.19 -6.19 14.32
CA LEU A 133 -0.42 -4.95 15.04
C LEU A 133 -1.34 -5.16 16.26
N ASP A 134 -2.35 -6.03 16.16
CA ASP A 134 -3.21 -6.38 17.29
C ASP A 134 -2.45 -7.13 18.37
N GLN A 135 -1.60 -8.09 17.99
CA GLN A 135 -0.75 -8.80 18.94
C GLN A 135 0.22 -7.86 19.67
N LYS A 136 0.85 -6.94 18.93
CA LYS A 136 1.75 -5.93 19.49
C LYS A 136 1.03 -4.97 20.45
N ALA A 137 -0.19 -4.53 20.10
CA ALA A 137 -0.99 -3.67 20.97
C ALA A 137 -1.31 -4.36 22.30
N ASN A 138 -1.72 -5.63 22.27
CA ASN A 138 -2.00 -6.42 23.47
C ASN A 138 -0.74 -6.61 24.34
N MET A 139 0.41 -6.84 23.72
CA MET A 139 1.68 -6.97 24.44
C MET A 139 2.07 -5.69 25.17
N ILE A 140 1.90 -4.51 24.53
CA ILE A 140 2.18 -3.22 25.18
C ILE A 140 1.27 -2.97 26.36
N VAL A 141 -0.01 -3.33 26.28
CA VAL A 141 -0.94 -3.24 27.44
C VAL A 141 -0.44 -4.10 28.60
N THR A 142 -0.04 -5.34 28.34
CA THR A 142 0.51 -6.25 29.37
C THR A 142 1.79 -5.68 30.00
N LEU A 143 2.71 -5.14 29.19
CA LEU A 143 3.93 -4.52 29.70
C LEU A 143 3.65 -3.29 30.56
N GLN A 144 2.65 -2.47 30.23
CA GLN A 144 2.22 -1.32 31.02
C GLN A 144 1.63 -1.75 32.37
N GLU A 145 0.80 -2.80 32.38
CA GLU A 145 0.25 -3.37 33.61
C GLU A 145 1.35 -3.91 34.53
N ASP A 146 2.30 -4.64 33.97
CA ASP A 146 3.42 -5.21 34.74
C ASP A 146 4.34 -4.12 35.32
N LEU A 147 4.57 -3.06 34.57
CA LEU A 147 5.33 -1.90 35.08
C LEU A 147 4.57 -1.20 36.22
N SER A 148 3.24 -1.12 36.15
CA SER A 148 2.42 -0.52 37.18
C SER A 148 2.36 -1.34 38.46
N LYS A 149 2.40 -2.67 38.38
CA LYS A 149 2.43 -3.60 39.53
C LYS A 149 3.77 -3.62 40.27
N LYS A 150 4.85 -3.25 39.61
CA LYS A 150 6.20 -3.15 40.22
C LYS A 150 6.49 -1.79 40.87
N ASN A 151 5.47 -0.93 40.97
CA ASN A 151 5.47 0.32 41.74
C ASN A 151 4.86 0.04 43.12
#